data_987f68fd2f3888c27a06682695c15f9b
#
_entry.id   987f68fd2f3888c27a06682695c15f9b
#
_cell.length_a   1.000
_cell.length_b   1.000
_cell.length_c   1.000
_cell.angle_alpha   90.00
_cell.angle_beta   90.00
_cell.angle_gamma   90.00
#
_symmetry.space_group_name_H-M   'P 1'
#
loop_
_entity.id
_entity.type
_entity.pdbx_description
1 polymer ?
#
loop_
_entity_poly.entity_id
_entity_poly.type
_entity_poly.pdbx_seq_one_letter_code
_entity_poly.pdbx_strand_id
1 'polypeptide(L)'
;MATLSRLLGDLETAEDAVQDACALALTKWPAEGAPANPRAWLIGVARHKAVDRMRRERRRADKEAEAVRDLGMRNLSSAGPHGQPSNAGPGMRDPSGAWPGGEAQRPGLAGPEEAALAEDQLGLVFACCHPALDSAVRVALTLRSVCGLGTSEIAAAFLVPEPTMAQRLVRAKRKIRQAGISLRPPGPADMAERLGTVLRVVYLVFTQGHMAAAGEDLIRGDLCDQAVGLARALAVLMPGEPEVTGLLALLLLTDARRGARIGADGDLVLLADQDRGRWDRAKIAEGDHLLEAALRARRPGPYQLHAAIAACHSCAATAEQTDWRQIAALYGQLVRYEPTPVIEANRAVAVAMADGPAAGLAILDAAAVHPQLARWPQFHIARAELLRRTGRVADALDAYRAALRLDLPAAEHAFIEDRVEDLTASR
;
A
#
# COMPACT_ATOMS: atom_id res chain seq x y z
N MET A 1 -7.39 14.07 -4.19
CA MET A 1 -8.40 13.05 -3.82
C MET A 1 -8.82 13.15 -2.36
N ALA A 2 -7.95 12.87 -1.39
CA ALA A 2 -8.33 12.75 0.03
C ALA A 2 -9.12 13.95 0.59
N THR A 3 -8.63 15.19 0.41
CA THR A 3 -9.31 16.41 0.86
C THR A 3 -10.71 16.55 0.25
N LEU A 4 -10.87 16.26 -1.03
CA LEU A 4 -12.16 16.32 -1.71
C LEU A 4 -13.10 15.21 -1.24
N SER A 5 -12.61 13.99 -1.06
CA SER A 5 -13.39 12.88 -0.51
C SER A 5 -13.95 13.22 0.88
N ARG A 6 -13.13 13.84 1.75
CA ARG A 6 -13.58 14.31 3.07
C ARG A 6 -14.63 15.42 2.98
N LEU A 7 -14.42 16.38 2.08
CA LEU A 7 -15.33 17.51 1.90
C LEU A 7 -16.68 17.11 1.31
N LEU A 8 -16.67 16.17 0.36
CA LEU A 8 -17.86 15.75 -0.37
C LEU A 8 -18.56 14.55 0.26
N GLY A 9 -17.87 13.80 1.13
CA GLY A 9 -18.38 12.62 1.79
C GLY A 9 -18.59 11.40 0.87
N ASP A 10 -18.15 11.48 -0.40
CA ASP A 10 -18.29 10.43 -1.40
C ASP A 10 -17.07 10.34 -2.30
N LEU A 11 -16.55 9.11 -2.47
CA LEU A 11 -15.35 8.82 -3.25
C LEU A 11 -15.57 9.01 -4.75
N GLU A 12 -16.72 8.59 -5.25
CA GLU A 12 -17.03 8.64 -6.68
C GLU A 12 -17.17 10.09 -7.15
N THR A 13 -17.96 10.88 -6.41
CA THR A 13 -18.10 12.32 -6.64
C THR A 13 -16.76 13.06 -6.56
N ALA A 14 -15.88 12.66 -5.64
CA ALA A 14 -14.56 13.26 -5.52
C ALA A 14 -13.63 12.91 -6.70
N GLU A 15 -13.65 11.66 -7.16
CA GLU A 15 -12.88 11.24 -8.36
C GLU A 15 -13.31 11.99 -9.61
N ASP A 16 -14.61 12.02 -9.89
CA ASP A 16 -15.16 12.75 -11.03
C ASP A 16 -14.76 14.23 -11.00
N ALA A 17 -14.89 14.86 -9.82
CA ALA A 17 -14.54 16.25 -9.64
C ALA A 17 -13.03 16.53 -9.86
N VAL A 18 -12.16 15.62 -9.43
CA VAL A 18 -10.72 15.71 -9.69
C VAL A 18 -10.41 15.56 -11.16
N GLN A 19 -11.00 14.56 -11.84
CA GLN A 19 -10.82 14.36 -13.28
C GLN A 19 -11.26 15.60 -14.07
N ASP A 20 -12.42 16.16 -13.74
CA ASP A 20 -12.92 17.38 -14.34
C ASP A 20 -12.00 18.59 -14.13
N ALA A 21 -11.40 18.71 -12.91
CA ALA A 21 -10.46 19.79 -12.62
C ALA A 21 -9.14 19.61 -13.37
N CYS A 22 -8.63 18.38 -13.47
CA CYS A 22 -7.44 18.06 -14.25
C CYS A 22 -7.64 18.32 -15.74
N ALA A 23 -8.78 17.91 -16.30
CA ALA A 23 -9.12 18.19 -17.69
C ALA A 23 -9.16 19.70 -17.99
N LEU A 24 -9.70 20.50 -17.05
CA LEU A 24 -9.71 21.96 -17.17
C LEU A 24 -8.29 22.53 -17.05
N ALA A 25 -7.45 22.00 -16.17
CA ALA A 25 -6.06 22.43 -16.03
C ALA A 25 -5.27 22.19 -17.33
N LEU A 26 -5.41 21.01 -17.93
CA LEU A 26 -4.77 20.65 -19.20
C LEU A 26 -5.17 21.59 -20.35
N THR A 27 -6.36 22.17 -20.28
CA THR A 27 -6.85 23.11 -21.30
C THR A 27 -6.39 24.55 -21.04
N LYS A 28 -6.40 24.98 -19.74
CA LYS A 28 -6.14 26.38 -19.38
C LYS A 28 -4.67 26.68 -19.16
N TRP A 29 -3.93 25.82 -18.47
CA TRP A 29 -2.54 26.14 -18.10
C TRP A 29 -1.57 26.28 -19.26
N PRO A 30 -1.71 25.58 -20.40
CA PRO A 30 -0.86 25.85 -21.55
C PRO A 30 -1.02 27.27 -22.12
N ALA A 31 -2.21 27.88 -21.98
CA ALA A 31 -2.50 29.22 -22.50
C ALA A 31 -2.33 30.33 -21.47
N GLU A 32 -2.69 30.09 -20.21
CA GLU A 32 -2.76 31.09 -19.14
C GLU A 32 -1.58 30.98 -18.15
N GLY A 33 -0.78 29.92 -18.25
CA GLY A 33 0.24 29.57 -17.26
C GLY A 33 -0.34 28.83 -16.05
N ALA A 34 0.50 28.02 -15.39
CA ALA A 34 0.12 27.35 -14.14
C ALA A 34 0.01 28.39 -12.99
N PRO A 35 -1.03 28.30 -12.13
CA PRO A 35 -1.17 29.21 -11.00
C PRO A 35 -0.05 29.00 -9.96
N ALA A 36 0.20 30.01 -9.12
CA ALA A 36 1.23 29.95 -8.06
C ALA A 36 1.05 28.77 -7.10
N ASN A 37 -0.20 28.35 -6.85
CA ASN A 37 -0.51 27.12 -6.11
C ASN A 37 -1.44 26.23 -6.95
N PRO A 38 -0.87 25.36 -7.83
CA PRO A 38 -1.63 24.48 -8.72
C PRO A 38 -2.60 23.56 -7.98
N ARG A 39 -2.21 23.11 -6.79
CA ARG A 39 -2.99 22.22 -5.97
C ARG A 39 -4.23 22.88 -5.38
N ALA A 40 -4.08 24.08 -4.80
CA ALA A 40 -5.20 24.84 -4.27
C ALA A 40 -6.20 25.18 -5.37
N TRP A 41 -5.72 25.50 -6.56
CA TRP A 41 -6.53 25.76 -7.73
C TRP A 41 -7.36 24.50 -8.14
N LEU A 42 -6.70 23.32 -8.23
CA LEU A 42 -7.39 22.06 -8.55
C LEU A 42 -8.46 21.70 -7.52
N ILE A 43 -8.16 21.85 -6.22
CA ILE A 43 -9.12 21.59 -5.14
C ILE A 43 -10.31 22.55 -5.24
N GLY A 44 -10.05 23.85 -5.49
CA GLY A 44 -11.07 24.88 -5.66
C GLY A 44 -12.02 24.56 -6.83
N VAL A 45 -11.44 24.29 -8.00
CA VAL A 45 -12.20 23.94 -9.22
C VAL A 45 -13.02 22.66 -9.02
N ALA A 46 -12.39 21.60 -8.50
CA ALA A 46 -13.06 20.34 -8.24
C ALA A 46 -14.25 20.51 -7.27
N ARG A 47 -14.05 21.26 -6.18
CA ARG A 47 -15.11 21.56 -5.21
C ARG A 47 -16.28 22.30 -5.86
N HIS A 48 -16.03 23.33 -6.66
CA HIS A 48 -17.08 24.07 -7.35
C HIS A 48 -17.88 23.16 -8.28
N LYS A 49 -17.19 22.37 -9.12
CA LYS A 49 -17.84 21.44 -10.05
C LYS A 49 -18.67 20.38 -9.32
N ALA A 50 -18.16 19.80 -8.23
CA ALA A 50 -18.89 18.83 -7.41
C ALA A 50 -20.16 19.45 -6.79
N VAL A 51 -20.06 20.65 -6.20
CA VAL A 51 -21.21 21.36 -5.64
C VAL A 51 -22.26 21.64 -6.70
N ASP A 52 -21.86 22.11 -7.88
CA ASP A 52 -22.78 22.39 -8.98
C ASP A 52 -23.45 21.11 -9.52
N ARG A 53 -22.73 19.98 -9.56
CA ARG A 53 -23.30 18.68 -9.92
C ARG A 53 -24.32 18.22 -8.90
N MET A 54 -23.98 18.25 -7.62
CA MET A 54 -24.90 17.87 -6.52
C MET A 54 -26.15 18.75 -6.51
N ARG A 55 -26.02 20.05 -6.77
CA ARG A 55 -27.19 20.96 -6.90
C ARG A 55 -28.07 20.60 -8.08
N ARG A 56 -27.48 20.22 -9.23
CA ARG A 56 -28.23 19.77 -10.42
C ARG A 56 -28.95 18.44 -10.16
N GLU A 57 -28.28 17.49 -9.55
CA GLU A 57 -28.85 16.19 -9.22
C GLU A 57 -30.01 16.30 -8.21
N ARG A 58 -29.86 17.14 -7.16
CA ARG A 58 -30.95 17.42 -6.21
C ARG A 58 -32.15 18.03 -6.92
N ARG A 59 -31.95 19.05 -7.76
CA ARG A 59 -33.06 19.67 -8.53
C ARG A 59 -33.72 18.68 -9.48
N ARG A 60 -32.97 17.75 -10.04
CA ARG A 60 -33.50 16.68 -10.89
C ARG A 60 -34.34 15.70 -10.08
N ALA A 61 -33.82 15.23 -8.93
CA ALA A 61 -34.56 14.35 -8.03
C ALA A 61 -35.85 15.00 -7.49
N ASP A 62 -35.80 16.31 -7.14
CA ASP A 62 -36.96 17.05 -6.70
C ASP A 62 -38.03 17.13 -7.83
N LYS A 63 -37.63 17.41 -9.06
CA LYS A 63 -38.56 17.43 -10.22
C LYS A 63 -39.12 16.04 -10.53
N GLU A 64 -38.31 14.98 -10.44
CA GLU A 64 -38.76 13.60 -10.62
C GLU A 64 -39.77 13.21 -9.52
N ALA A 65 -39.51 13.60 -8.26
CA ALA A 65 -40.42 13.38 -7.14
C ALA A 65 -41.75 14.18 -7.27
N GLU A 66 -41.66 15.40 -7.81
CA GLU A 66 -42.84 16.23 -8.11
C GLU A 66 -43.67 15.62 -9.26
N ALA A 67 -43.01 15.19 -10.33
CA ALA A 67 -43.69 14.50 -11.42
C ALA A 67 -44.35 13.19 -11.00
N VAL A 68 -43.75 12.42 -10.10
CA VAL A 68 -44.34 11.19 -9.53
C VAL A 68 -45.54 11.53 -8.67
N ARG A 69 -45.51 12.63 -7.86
CA ARG A 69 -46.65 13.10 -7.05
C ARG A 69 -47.79 13.55 -7.95
N ASP A 70 -47.51 14.30 -9.02
CA ASP A 70 -48.52 14.76 -9.97
C ASP A 70 -49.19 13.60 -10.71
N LEU A 71 -48.44 12.56 -11.09
CA LEU A 71 -48.95 11.31 -11.65
C LEU A 71 -49.80 10.53 -10.63
N GLY A 72 -49.37 10.51 -9.35
CA GLY A 72 -50.11 9.90 -8.23
C GLY A 72 -51.40 10.66 -7.91
N MET A 73 -51.38 11.99 -7.96
CA MET A 73 -52.55 12.81 -7.71
C MET A 73 -53.59 12.72 -8.85
N ARG A 74 -53.16 12.57 -10.10
CA ARG A 74 -54.07 12.30 -11.23
C ARG A 74 -54.82 10.97 -11.11
N ASN A 75 -54.22 9.97 -10.48
CA ASN A 75 -54.83 8.67 -10.19
C ASN A 75 -55.67 8.66 -8.91
N LEU A 76 -55.54 9.67 -8.03
CA LEU A 76 -56.27 9.77 -6.75
C LEU A 76 -57.40 10.79 -6.70
N SER A 77 -57.68 11.46 -7.84
CA SER A 77 -58.82 12.42 -7.92
C SER A 77 -60.20 11.76 -7.96
N SER A 78 -60.29 10.48 -7.57
CA SER A 78 -61.56 9.75 -7.41
C SER A 78 -61.88 9.33 -5.93
N ALA A 79 -61.10 9.76 -4.94
CA ALA A 79 -61.38 9.46 -3.52
C ALA A 79 -61.19 10.72 -2.66
N GLY A 80 -62.19 11.11 -1.94
CA GLY A 80 -62.35 12.35 -1.18
C GLY A 80 -61.38 12.56 0.03
N PRO A 81 -61.54 13.71 0.74
CA PRO A 81 -60.44 14.32 1.50
C PRO A 81 -60.40 13.88 2.96
N HIS A 82 -59.25 13.54 3.48
CA HIS A 82 -58.97 13.63 4.93
C HIS A 82 -57.44 13.65 5.22
N GLY A 83 -57.05 14.64 6.03
CA GLY A 83 -55.90 14.55 6.92
C GLY A 83 -54.60 15.17 6.46
N GLN A 84 -54.29 16.38 6.92
CA GLN A 84 -52.94 16.98 6.90
C GLN A 84 -52.03 16.26 7.88
N PRO A 85 -50.76 15.93 7.53
CA PRO A 85 -49.71 15.72 8.50
C PRO A 85 -48.79 16.94 8.59
N SER A 86 -48.52 17.33 9.82
CA SER A 86 -47.64 18.40 10.23
C SER A 86 -46.18 18.16 9.81
N ASN A 87 -45.61 19.22 9.26
CA ASN A 87 -44.24 19.28 8.81
C ASN A 87 -43.31 19.61 9.98
N ALA A 88 -42.58 18.62 10.50
CA ALA A 88 -41.41 18.84 11.37
C ALA A 88 -40.18 18.39 10.64
N GLY A 89 -39.49 19.33 9.99
CA GLY A 89 -38.20 19.11 9.38
C GLY A 89 -37.09 18.94 10.43
N PRO A 90 -36.14 18.05 10.26
CA PRO A 90 -34.98 17.98 11.15
C PRO A 90 -34.02 19.14 10.86
N GLY A 91 -33.77 19.94 11.90
CA GLY A 91 -32.86 21.07 11.87
C GLY A 91 -31.45 20.66 11.50
N MET A 92 -30.94 21.38 10.56
CA MET A 92 -29.52 21.30 10.13
C MET A 92 -28.65 21.82 11.28
N ARG A 93 -27.93 20.95 11.95
CA ARG A 93 -26.88 21.33 12.90
C ARG A 93 -25.66 21.86 12.12
N ASP A 94 -25.29 23.08 12.45
CA ASP A 94 -24.08 23.75 12.04
C ASP A 94 -22.83 22.95 12.51
N PRO A 95 -21.88 22.56 11.64
CA PRO A 95 -20.69 21.80 12.06
C PRO A 95 -19.52 22.70 12.44
N SER A 96 -19.74 23.77 13.21
CA SER A 96 -18.66 24.56 13.79
C SER A 96 -18.26 24.06 15.18
N GLY A 97 -17.94 22.79 15.31
CA GLY A 97 -17.31 22.19 16.48
C GLY A 97 -15.79 22.26 16.36
N ALA A 98 -15.19 23.36 16.81
CA ALA A 98 -13.74 23.44 16.99
C ALA A 98 -13.29 22.40 18.03
N TRP A 99 -12.30 21.60 17.67
CA TRP A 99 -11.58 20.76 18.60
C TRP A 99 -10.73 21.63 19.55
N PRO A 100 -10.73 21.36 20.87
CA PRO A 100 -9.75 21.94 21.78
C PRO A 100 -8.46 21.13 21.65
N GLY A 101 -7.64 21.47 20.65
CA GLY A 101 -6.31 20.92 20.47
C GLY A 101 -5.30 22.00 20.76
N GLY A 102 -4.64 21.92 21.91
CA GLY A 102 -3.46 22.72 22.20
C GLY A 102 -2.43 22.57 21.08
N GLU A 103 -1.84 23.69 20.69
CA GLU A 103 -0.71 23.81 19.81
C GLU A 103 0.53 23.14 20.43
N ALA A 104 0.59 21.83 20.37
CA ALA A 104 1.83 21.10 20.51
C ALA A 104 2.47 21.06 19.13
N GLN A 105 3.55 21.80 18.96
CA GLN A 105 4.43 21.75 17.81
C GLN A 105 4.79 20.27 17.55
N ARG A 106 4.19 19.68 16.52
CA ARG A 106 4.40 18.27 16.13
C ARG A 106 5.69 18.22 15.31
N PRO A 107 6.76 17.55 15.80
CA PRO A 107 8.00 17.43 15.03
C PRO A 107 7.78 16.57 13.79
N GLY A 108 8.15 17.08 12.62
CA GLY A 108 8.28 16.29 11.39
C GLY A 108 7.34 16.57 10.24
N LEU A 109 6.41 17.53 10.34
CA LEU A 109 5.61 18.01 9.21
C LEU A 109 5.91 19.50 8.94
N ALA A 110 6.22 19.82 7.69
CA ALA A 110 6.61 21.17 7.26
C ALA A 110 5.36 22.04 7.02
N GLY A 111 4.61 22.38 8.07
CA GLY A 111 3.55 23.38 8.04
C GLY A 111 2.13 22.84 8.25
N PRO A 112 1.17 23.71 8.62
CA PRO A 112 -0.20 23.31 8.95
C PRO A 112 -0.99 22.75 7.77
N GLU A 113 -0.68 23.15 6.54
CA GLU A 113 -1.33 22.60 5.33
C GLU A 113 -0.92 21.14 5.04
N GLU A 114 0.34 20.80 5.24
CA GLU A 114 0.85 19.44 5.06
C GLU A 114 0.31 18.49 6.13
N ALA A 115 0.18 19.00 7.38
CA ALA A 115 -0.42 18.24 8.46
C ALA A 115 -1.91 17.91 8.17
N ALA A 116 -2.68 18.88 7.72
CA ALA A 116 -4.07 18.69 7.34
C ALA A 116 -4.23 17.71 6.17
N LEU A 117 -3.28 17.74 5.21
CA LEU A 117 -3.29 16.80 4.10
C LEU A 117 -3.00 15.37 4.54
N ALA A 118 -1.99 15.19 5.39
CA ALA A 118 -1.65 13.88 5.93
C ALA A 118 -2.84 13.29 6.70
N GLU A 119 -3.56 14.10 7.48
CA GLU A 119 -4.79 13.71 8.17
C GLU A 119 -5.90 13.28 7.20
N ASP A 120 -6.13 14.04 6.13
CA ASP A 120 -7.10 13.69 5.09
C ASP A 120 -6.74 12.38 4.40
N GLN A 121 -5.46 12.17 4.06
CA GLN A 121 -4.98 10.92 3.45
C GLN A 121 -5.19 9.73 4.38
N LEU A 122 -4.90 9.87 5.66
CA LEU A 122 -5.12 8.82 6.65
C LEU A 122 -6.60 8.50 6.82
N GLY A 123 -7.47 9.51 6.90
CA GLY A 123 -8.92 9.29 6.93
C GLY A 123 -9.38 8.44 5.75
N LEU A 124 -8.88 8.72 4.57
CA LEU A 124 -9.17 7.94 3.37
C LEU A 124 -8.61 6.52 3.44
N VAL A 125 -7.37 6.33 3.94
CA VAL A 125 -6.77 4.99 4.13
C VAL A 125 -7.60 4.17 5.12
N PHE A 126 -7.98 4.75 6.27
CA PHE A 126 -8.82 4.06 7.26
C PHE A 126 -10.19 3.67 6.70
N ALA A 127 -10.79 4.51 5.84
CA ALA A 127 -12.03 4.18 5.15
C ALA A 127 -11.85 3.03 4.15
N CYS A 128 -10.77 3.07 3.35
CA CYS A 128 -10.42 2.00 2.42
C CYS A 128 -10.09 0.68 3.15
N CYS A 129 -9.58 0.75 4.37
CA CYS A 129 -9.24 -0.39 5.22
C CYS A 129 -10.38 -0.86 6.14
N HIS A 130 -11.62 -0.35 5.95
CA HIS A 130 -12.74 -0.68 6.81
C HIS A 130 -13.04 -2.18 6.84
N PRO A 131 -13.35 -2.79 8.02
CA PRO A 131 -13.61 -4.23 8.18
C PRO A 131 -14.71 -4.79 7.27
N ALA A 132 -15.68 -3.96 6.90
CA ALA A 132 -16.74 -4.35 5.97
C ALA A 132 -16.24 -4.70 4.56
N LEU A 133 -15.03 -4.32 4.16
CA LEU A 133 -14.44 -4.62 2.85
C LEU A 133 -13.57 -5.87 2.93
N ASP A 134 -13.51 -6.65 1.85
CA ASP A 134 -12.62 -7.80 1.72
C ASP A 134 -11.15 -7.37 1.65
N SER A 135 -10.22 -8.19 2.16
CA SER A 135 -8.80 -7.82 2.27
C SER A 135 -8.15 -7.41 0.94
N ALA A 136 -8.39 -8.17 -0.13
CA ALA A 136 -7.87 -7.84 -1.46
C ALA A 136 -8.46 -6.52 -2.00
N VAL A 137 -9.73 -6.26 -1.69
CA VAL A 137 -10.41 -5.03 -2.11
C VAL A 137 -9.88 -3.81 -1.37
N ARG A 138 -9.51 -3.94 -0.09
CA ARG A 138 -8.89 -2.84 0.69
C ARG A 138 -7.61 -2.34 0.05
N VAL A 139 -6.73 -3.26 -0.34
CA VAL A 139 -5.47 -2.91 -1.03
C VAL A 139 -5.75 -2.23 -2.36
N ALA A 140 -6.57 -2.85 -3.22
CA ALA A 140 -6.91 -2.31 -4.53
C ALA A 140 -7.54 -0.90 -4.45
N LEU A 141 -8.44 -0.70 -3.48
CA LEU A 141 -9.09 0.59 -3.27
C LEU A 141 -8.11 1.66 -2.75
N THR A 142 -7.17 1.28 -1.88
CA THR A 142 -6.13 2.18 -1.40
C THR A 142 -5.19 2.58 -2.53
N LEU A 143 -4.72 1.63 -3.35
CA LEU A 143 -3.90 1.91 -4.54
C LEU A 143 -4.63 2.88 -5.50
N ARG A 144 -5.94 2.70 -5.70
CA ARG A 144 -6.73 3.58 -6.55
C ARG A 144 -6.93 4.97 -5.96
N SER A 145 -7.44 5.03 -4.74
CA SER A 145 -7.99 6.28 -4.16
C SER A 145 -6.93 7.12 -3.45
N VAL A 146 -5.88 6.49 -2.91
CA VAL A 146 -4.80 7.16 -2.17
C VAL A 146 -3.57 7.32 -3.05
N CYS A 147 -3.15 6.24 -3.72
CA CYS A 147 -1.94 6.23 -4.55
C CYS A 147 -2.18 6.67 -5.99
N GLY A 148 -3.44 6.73 -6.45
CA GLY A 148 -3.79 7.25 -7.78
C GLY A 148 -3.52 6.30 -8.94
N LEU A 149 -3.25 5.01 -8.69
CA LEU A 149 -2.98 4.03 -9.74
C LEU A 149 -4.18 3.86 -10.67
N GLY A 150 -3.89 3.58 -11.94
CA GLY A 150 -4.86 3.20 -12.96
C GLY A 150 -5.51 1.83 -12.65
N THR A 151 -6.72 1.61 -13.15
CA THR A 151 -7.40 0.32 -12.96
C THR A 151 -6.65 -0.83 -13.64
N SER A 152 -6.03 -0.58 -14.80
CA SER A 152 -5.18 -1.53 -15.52
C SER A 152 -3.95 -1.92 -14.74
N GLU A 153 -3.24 -0.96 -14.11
CA GLU A 153 -2.07 -1.20 -13.26
C GLU A 153 -2.43 -2.07 -12.05
N ILE A 154 -3.56 -1.74 -11.38
CA ILE A 154 -4.05 -2.51 -10.24
C ILE A 154 -4.46 -3.93 -10.67
N ALA A 155 -5.12 -4.07 -11.81
CA ALA A 155 -5.53 -5.35 -12.36
C ALA A 155 -4.32 -6.26 -12.64
N ALA A 156 -3.26 -5.70 -13.23
CA ALA A 156 -2.00 -6.40 -13.46
C ALA A 156 -1.34 -6.84 -12.13
N ALA A 157 -1.27 -5.95 -11.14
CA ALA A 157 -0.71 -6.26 -9.83
C ALA A 157 -1.47 -7.40 -9.09
N PHE A 158 -2.76 -7.54 -9.35
CA PHE A 158 -3.60 -8.59 -8.76
C PHE A 158 -3.79 -9.81 -9.68
N LEU A 159 -3.16 -9.84 -10.85
CA LEU A 159 -3.27 -10.92 -11.86
C LEU A 159 -4.73 -11.23 -12.21
N VAL A 160 -5.54 -10.19 -12.40
CA VAL A 160 -6.95 -10.30 -12.79
C VAL A 160 -7.27 -9.45 -14.02
N PRO A 161 -8.27 -9.81 -14.82
CA PRO A 161 -8.71 -8.97 -15.94
C PRO A 161 -9.16 -7.57 -15.48
N GLU A 162 -8.80 -6.52 -16.23
CA GLU A 162 -9.16 -5.13 -15.89
C GLU A 162 -10.67 -4.93 -15.66
N PRO A 163 -11.60 -5.49 -16.46
CA PRO A 163 -13.03 -5.35 -16.20
C PRO A 163 -13.44 -5.94 -14.83
N THR A 164 -12.79 -7.02 -14.40
CA THR A 164 -13.04 -7.63 -13.10
C THR A 164 -12.59 -6.71 -11.96
N MET A 165 -11.41 -6.08 -12.10
CA MET A 165 -10.91 -5.10 -11.12
C MET A 165 -11.80 -3.86 -11.08
N ALA A 166 -12.19 -3.33 -12.22
CA ALA A 166 -13.12 -2.19 -12.32
C ALA A 166 -14.43 -2.45 -11.55
N GLN A 167 -15.04 -3.63 -11.75
CA GLN A 167 -16.26 -4.01 -11.03
C GLN A 167 -16.03 -4.14 -9.51
N ARG A 168 -14.89 -4.69 -9.09
CA ARG A 168 -14.53 -4.79 -7.65
C ARG A 168 -14.44 -3.41 -7.02
N LEU A 169 -13.76 -2.46 -7.67
CA LEU A 169 -13.60 -1.09 -7.19
C LEU A 169 -14.95 -0.34 -7.11
N VAL A 170 -15.82 -0.47 -8.14
CA VAL A 170 -17.17 0.12 -8.13
C VAL A 170 -18.01 -0.43 -6.98
N ARG A 171 -18.02 -1.75 -6.77
CA ARG A 171 -18.75 -2.38 -5.66
C ARG A 171 -18.22 -1.92 -4.30
N ALA A 172 -16.90 -1.77 -4.16
CA ALA A 172 -16.28 -1.29 -2.93
C ALA A 172 -16.71 0.13 -2.59
N LYS A 173 -16.64 1.06 -3.55
CA LYS A 173 -17.06 2.46 -3.36
C LYS A 173 -18.55 2.54 -3.00
N ARG A 174 -19.39 1.77 -3.70
CA ARG A 174 -20.82 1.68 -3.36
C ARG A 174 -21.04 1.17 -1.94
N LYS A 175 -20.28 0.17 -1.50
CA LYS A 175 -20.37 -0.38 -0.14
C LYS A 175 -19.97 0.64 0.91
N ILE A 176 -18.90 1.43 0.69
CA ILE A 176 -18.51 2.54 1.57
C ILE A 176 -19.65 3.54 1.72
N ARG A 177 -20.26 3.97 0.61
CA ARG A 177 -21.37 4.92 0.59
C ARG A 177 -22.61 4.37 1.31
N GLN A 178 -23.02 3.14 1.00
CA GLN A 178 -24.21 2.51 1.58
C GLN A 178 -24.07 2.24 3.08
N ALA A 179 -22.87 1.89 3.52
CA ALA A 179 -22.58 1.65 4.93
C ALA A 179 -22.31 2.95 5.73
N GLY A 180 -22.33 4.12 5.09
CA GLY A 180 -22.06 5.40 5.74
C GLY A 180 -20.65 5.49 6.35
N ILE A 181 -19.66 4.79 5.76
CA ILE A 181 -18.30 4.78 6.29
C ILE A 181 -17.70 6.18 6.18
N SER A 182 -17.28 6.73 7.34
CA SER A 182 -16.66 8.04 7.41
C SER A 182 -15.33 8.06 6.66
N LEU A 183 -15.12 9.13 5.88
CA LEU A 183 -13.85 9.42 5.20
C LEU A 183 -12.91 10.30 6.03
N ARG A 184 -13.20 10.47 7.32
CA ARG A 184 -12.35 11.11 8.32
C ARG A 184 -11.59 10.06 9.11
N PRO A 185 -10.43 10.40 9.72
CA PRO A 185 -9.78 9.49 10.66
C PRO A 185 -10.78 9.04 11.73
N PRO A 186 -10.83 7.75 12.05
CA PRO A 186 -11.69 7.23 13.11
C PRO A 186 -11.19 7.68 14.49
N GLY A 187 -12.01 7.47 15.52
CA GLY A 187 -11.60 7.70 16.90
C GLY A 187 -10.46 6.75 17.35
N PRO A 188 -9.78 7.05 18.48
CA PRO A 188 -8.61 6.27 18.92
C PRO A 188 -8.87 4.76 19.08
N ALA A 189 -10.04 4.37 19.58
CA ALA A 189 -10.40 2.95 19.76
C ALA A 189 -10.53 2.22 18.41
N ASP A 190 -11.24 2.83 17.45
CA ASP A 190 -11.39 2.27 16.09
C ASP A 190 -10.07 2.27 15.31
N MET A 191 -9.18 3.26 15.57
CA MET A 191 -7.84 3.26 15.02
C MET A 191 -7.05 2.03 15.46
N ALA A 192 -7.05 1.74 16.78
CA ALA A 192 -6.33 0.60 17.33
C ALA A 192 -6.82 -0.73 16.73
N GLU A 193 -8.13 -0.92 16.62
CA GLU A 193 -8.74 -2.12 16.02
C GLU A 193 -8.33 -2.31 14.55
N ARG A 194 -8.25 -1.23 13.78
CA ARG A 194 -7.96 -1.27 12.33
C ARG A 194 -6.48 -1.18 12.01
N LEU A 195 -5.64 -0.85 12.99
CA LEU A 195 -4.22 -0.57 12.79
C LEU A 195 -3.49 -1.67 12.03
N GLY A 196 -3.63 -2.93 12.44
CA GLY A 196 -2.97 -4.05 11.77
C GLY A 196 -3.30 -4.17 10.28
N THR A 197 -4.55 -3.86 9.92
CA THR A 197 -4.98 -3.83 8.51
C THR A 197 -4.35 -2.66 7.76
N VAL A 198 -4.32 -1.47 8.36
CA VAL A 198 -3.73 -0.27 7.76
C VAL A 198 -2.23 -0.46 7.54
N LEU A 199 -1.50 -0.95 8.54
CA LEU A 199 -0.07 -1.25 8.43
C LEU A 199 0.21 -2.23 7.28
N ARG A 200 -0.60 -3.30 7.18
CA ARG A 200 -0.49 -4.26 6.08
C ARG A 200 -0.71 -3.63 4.72
N VAL A 201 -1.70 -2.76 4.59
CA VAL A 201 -1.98 -2.05 3.32
C VAL A 201 -0.83 -1.12 2.96
N VAL A 202 -0.31 -0.33 3.89
CA VAL A 202 0.84 0.56 3.66
C VAL A 202 2.08 -0.26 3.25
N TYR A 203 2.34 -1.38 3.92
CA TYR A 203 3.42 -2.28 3.54
C TYR A 203 3.25 -2.86 2.13
N LEU A 204 2.03 -3.26 1.74
CA LEU A 204 1.74 -3.77 0.40
C LEU A 204 1.86 -2.70 -0.68
N VAL A 205 1.48 -1.44 -0.40
CA VAL A 205 1.75 -0.30 -1.30
C VAL A 205 3.26 -0.15 -1.53
N PHE A 206 4.05 -0.21 -0.46
CA PHE A 206 5.50 -0.16 -0.55
C PHE A 206 6.08 -1.30 -1.38
N THR A 207 5.65 -2.54 -1.13
CA THR A 207 6.16 -3.70 -1.87
C THR A 207 5.84 -3.63 -3.35
N GLN A 208 4.67 -3.12 -3.74
CA GLN A 208 4.32 -2.87 -5.14
C GLN A 208 5.24 -1.83 -5.80
N GLY A 209 5.69 -0.82 -5.05
CA GLY A 209 6.66 0.16 -5.54
C GLY A 209 8.09 -0.37 -5.57
N HIS A 210 8.44 -1.19 -4.57
CA HIS A 210 9.80 -1.71 -4.40
C HIS A 210 10.10 -2.89 -5.34
N MET A 211 9.09 -3.68 -5.72
CA MET A 211 9.17 -4.79 -6.67
C MET A 211 7.98 -4.68 -7.61
N ALA A 212 8.09 -3.86 -8.65
CA ALA A 212 7.01 -3.73 -9.62
C ALA A 212 6.80 -5.08 -10.34
N ALA A 213 5.59 -5.63 -10.19
CA ALA A 213 5.25 -6.91 -10.81
C ALA A 213 4.93 -6.78 -12.31
N ALA A 214 4.73 -5.55 -12.81
CA ALA A 214 4.41 -5.28 -14.22
C ALA A 214 4.81 -3.83 -14.58
N GLY A 215 5.22 -3.62 -15.83
CA GLY A 215 5.63 -2.32 -16.37
C GLY A 215 7.09 -2.31 -16.81
N GLU A 216 7.50 -1.22 -17.48
CA GLU A 216 8.88 -1.02 -17.94
C GLU A 216 9.83 -0.69 -16.78
N ASP A 217 9.31 -0.11 -15.69
CA ASP A 217 10.07 0.28 -14.51
C ASP A 217 10.08 -0.83 -13.46
N LEU A 218 11.23 -1.39 -13.15
CA LEU A 218 11.44 -2.37 -12.08
C LEU A 218 11.15 -1.79 -10.68
N ILE A 219 11.15 -0.47 -10.52
CA ILE A 219 10.91 0.23 -9.26
C ILE A 219 9.99 1.43 -9.49
N ARG A 220 8.85 1.45 -8.80
CA ARG A 220 7.93 2.59 -8.72
C ARG A 220 8.26 3.41 -7.47
N GLY A 221 9.26 4.28 -7.58
CA GLY A 221 9.74 5.12 -6.48
C GLY A 221 8.64 6.01 -5.87
N ASP A 222 7.70 6.47 -6.69
CA ASP A 222 6.52 7.25 -6.27
C ASP A 222 5.65 6.50 -5.25
N LEU A 223 5.43 5.19 -5.43
CA LEU A 223 4.69 4.36 -4.47
C LEU A 223 5.46 4.13 -3.17
N CYS A 224 6.78 3.94 -3.27
CA CYS A 224 7.63 3.85 -2.08
C CYS A 224 7.56 5.13 -1.25
N ASP A 225 7.68 6.30 -1.90
CA ASP A 225 7.63 7.61 -1.24
C ASP A 225 6.25 7.86 -0.60
N GLN A 226 5.17 7.48 -1.28
CA GLN A 226 3.81 7.56 -0.71
C GLN A 226 3.65 6.66 0.51
N ALA A 227 4.13 5.41 0.46
CA ALA A 227 4.05 4.49 1.59
C ALA A 227 4.84 5.00 2.80
N VAL A 228 6.05 5.53 2.58
CA VAL A 228 6.85 6.17 3.64
C VAL A 228 6.12 7.39 4.21
N GLY A 229 5.53 8.24 3.35
CA GLY A 229 4.72 9.38 3.77
C GLY A 229 3.53 8.98 4.65
N LEU A 230 2.79 7.94 4.26
CA LEU A 230 1.68 7.39 5.05
C LEU A 230 2.15 6.81 6.40
N ALA A 231 3.29 6.10 6.43
CA ALA A 231 3.84 5.56 7.67
C ALA A 231 4.28 6.68 8.62
N ARG A 232 4.89 7.77 8.11
CA ARG A 232 5.22 8.97 8.90
C ARG A 232 3.98 9.64 9.48
N ALA A 233 2.95 9.81 8.67
CA ALA A 233 1.69 10.38 9.13
C ALA A 233 1.02 9.53 10.22
N LEU A 234 1.05 8.19 10.09
CA LEU A 234 0.60 7.26 11.14
C LEU A 234 1.41 7.42 12.42
N ALA A 235 2.75 7.55 12.34
CA ALA A 235 3.61 7.74 13.51
C ALA A 235 3.29 9.05 14.26
N VAL A 236 2.90 10.10 13.56
CA VAL A 236 2.45 11.36 14.17
C VAL A 236 1.08 11.23 14.83
N LEU A 237 0.14 10.51 14.21
CA LEU A 237 -1.22 10.31 14.74
C LEU A 237 -1.29 9.31 15.91
N MET A 238 -0.39 8.34 15.91
CA MET A 238 -0.34 7.26 16.90
C MET A 238 1.03 7.21 17.59
N PRO A 239 1.41 8.29 18.32
CA PRO A 239 2.69 8.35 19.00
C PRO A 239 2.76 7.26 20.08
N GLY A 240 3.88 6.55 20.14
CA GLY A 240 4.09 5.47 21.11
C GLY A 240 3.51 4.12 20.68
N GLU A 241 3.03 3.97 19.43
CA GLU A 241 2.66 2.67 18.87
C GLU A 241 3.88 2.01 18.16
N PRO A 242 4.49 0.96 18.77
CA PRO A 242 5.77 0.43 18.29
C PRO A 242 5.70 -0.18 16.89
N GLU A 243 4.56 -0.78 16.52
CA GLU A 243 4.40 -1.38 15.20
C GLU A 243 4.30 -0.34 14.08
N VAL A 244 3.76 0.83 14.35
CA VAL A 244 3.78 1.97 13.40
C VAL A 244 5.23 2.44 13.19
N THR A 245 5.97 2.62 14.29
CA THR A 245 7.38 3.01 14.26
C THR A 245 8.25 1.94 13.60
N GLY A 246 7.96 0.66 13.89
CA GLY A 246 8.61 -0.50 13.28
C GLY A 246 8.37 -0.58 11.77
N LEU A 247 7.15 -0.34 11.32
CA LEU A 247 6.86 -0.27 9.88
C LEU A 247 7.63 0.87 9.21
N LEU A 248 7.61 2.08 9.78
CA LEU A 248 8.35 3.20 9.19
C LEU A 248 9.85 2.90 9.11
N ALA A 249 10.44 2.31 10.16
CA ALA A 249 11.83 1.86 10.16
C ALA A 249 12.10 0.84 9.04
N LEU A 250 11.24 -0.17 8.90
CA LEU A 250 11.33 -1.18 7.83
C LEU A 250 11.34 -0.54 6.44
N LEU A 251 10.39 0.39 6.18
CA LEU A 251 10.29 1.04 4.89
C LEU A 251 11.53 1.86 4.58
N LEU A 252 12.03 2.64 5.53
CA LEU A 252 13.24 3.47 5.35
C LEU A 252 14.48 2.62 5.12
N LEU A 253 14.73 1.60 5.93
CA LEU A 253 15.88 0.69 5.81
C LEU A 253 15.86 -0.07 4.48
N THR A 254 14.68 -0.46 4.01
CA THR A 254 14.54 -1.15 2.73
C THR A 254 14.71 -0.19 1.55
N ASP A 255 14.12 0.99 1.64
CA ASP A 255 14.15 2.01 0.59
C ASP A 255 15.52 2.68 0.44
N ALA A 256 16.33 2.70 1.48
CA ALA A 256 17.69 3.23 1.45
C ALA A 256 18.55 2.59 0.35
N ARG A 257 18.24 1.36 -0.06
CA ARG A 257 18.95 0.62 -1.09
C ARG A 257 18.42 0.83 -2.51
N ARG A 258 17.33 1.59 -2.69
CA ARG A 258 16.63 1.79 -3.97
C ARG A 258 17.60 2.13 -5.10
N GLY A 259 18.51 3.09 -4.88
CA GLY A 259 19.45 3.57 -5.89
C GLY A 259 20.52 2.57 -6.33
N ALA A 260 20.74 1.48 -5.57
CA ALA A 260 21.73 0.46 -5.88
C ALA A 260 21.12 -0.85 -6.45
N ARG A 261 19.79 -0.91 -6.57
CA ARG A 261 19.09 -2.13 -7.02
C ARG A 261 19.09 -2.33 -8.52
N ILE A 262 19.33 -1.27 -9.27
CA ILE A 262 19.37 -1.31 -10.73
C ILE A 262 20.78 -0.90 -11.18
N GLY A 263 21.38 -1.74 -12.01
CA GLY A 263 22.67 -1.50 -12.65
C GLY A 263 22.59 -0.41 -13.73
N ALA A 264 23.75 -0.08 -14.30
CA ALA A 264 23.83 0.90 -15.39
C ALA A 264 23.08 0.44 -16.65
N ASP A 265 23.01 -0.87 -16.86
CA ASP A 265 22.40 -1.52 -18.02
C ASP A 265 20.87 -1.77 -17.81
N GLY A 266 20.31 -1.35 -16.67
CA GLY A 266 18.89 -1.56 -16.33
C GLY A 266 18.60 -2.89 -15.64
N ASP A 267 19.61 -3.72 -15.40
CA ASP A 267 19.45 -5.04 -14.79
C ASP A 267 19.32 -4.97 -13.28
N LEU A 268 18.63 -5.97 -12.70
CA LEU A 268 18.48 -6.10 -11.27
C LEU A 268 19.81 -6.53 -10.62
N VAL A 269 20.31 -5.73 -9.67
CA VAL A 269 21.51 -6.06 -8.89
C VAL A 269 21.12 -6.78 -7.60
N LEU A 270 21.66 -7.99 -7.42
CA LEU A 270 21.41 -8.77 -6.20
C LEU A 270 21.98 -8.05 -4.98
N LEU A 271 21.34 -8.25 -3.81
CA LEU A 271 21.72 -7.57 -2.57
C LEU A 271 23.21 -7.73 -2.19
N ALA A 272 23.79 -8.89 -2.47
CA ALA A 272 25.19 -9.16 -2.20
C ALA A 272 26.13 -8.33 -3.08
N ASP A 273 25.69 -8.01 -4.31
CA ASP A 273 26.49 -7.36 -5.35
C ASP A 273 26.22 -5.83 -5.41
N GLN A 274 25.27 -5.33 -4.58
CA GLN A 274 24.95 -3.90 -4.54
C GLN A 274 26.11 -3.06 -4.00
N ASP A 275 26.41 -1.98 -4.70
CA ASP A 275 27.31 -0.94 -4.19
C ASP A 275 26.68 -0.23 -2.98
N ARG A 276 27.17 -0.57 -1.78
CA ARG A 276 26.71 0.02 -0.52
C ARG A 276 27.06 1.50 -0.38
N GLY A 277 27.97 2.02 -1.20
CA GLY A 277 28.28 3.45 -1.27
C GLY A 277 27.12 4.26 -1.86
N ARG A 278 26.26 3.65 -2.65
CA ARG A 278 25.06 4.25 -3.25
C ARG A 278 23.84 4.19 -2.33
N TRP A 279 23.93 3.56 -1.16
CA TRP A 279 22.82 3.50 -0.21
C TRP A 279 22.63 4.82 0.51
N ASP A 280 21.36 5.20 0.71
CA ASP A 280 20.98 6.43 1.42
C ASP A 280 21.27 6.30 2.92
N ARG A 281 22.40 6.87 3.34
CA ARG A 281 22.86 6.82 4.73
C ARG A 281 21.93 7.55 5.69
N ALA A 282 21.24 8.58 5.24
CA ALA A 282 20.28 9.33 6.07
C ALA A 282 19.06 8.47 6.41
N LYS A 283 18.51 7.76 5.41
CA LYS A 283 17.40 6.80 5.63
C LYS A 283 17.82 5.63 6.53
N ILE A 284 19.05 5.13 6.38
CA ILE A 284 19.57 4.06 7.26
C ILE A 284 19.64 4.55 8.70
N ALA A 285 20.26 5.71 8.94
CA ALA A 285 20.41 6.27 10.28
C ALA A 285 19.05 6.57 10.94
N GLU A 286 18.10 7.13 10.18
CA GLU A 286 16.74 7.38 10.66
C GLU A 286 16.01 6.08 10.98
N GLY A 287 16.06 5.09 10.08
CA GLY A 287 15.41 3.80 10.25
C GLY A 287 15.94 3.03 11.46
N ASP A 288 17.26 3.06 11.67
CA ASP A 288 17.91 2.42 12.83
C ASP A 288 17.49 3.08 14.14
N HIS A 289 17.50 4.42 14.20
CA HIS A 289 17.04 5.17 15.36
C HIS A 289 15.57 4.88 15.71
N LEU A 290 14.70 4.82 14.70
CA LEU A 290 13.27 4.49 14.88
C LEU A 290 13.09 3.06 15.38
N LEU A 291 13.86 2.12 14.83
CA LEU A 291 13.83 0.72 15.27
C LEU A 291 14.22 0.59 16.74
N GLU A 292 15.32 1.23 17.14
CA GLU A 292 15.71 1.26 18.54
C GLU A 292 14.62 1.83 19.46
N ALA A 293 13.97 2.92 19.04
CA ALA A 293 12.87 3.53 19.78
C ALA A 293 11.68 2.56 19.93
N ALA A 294 11.32 1.85 18.85
CA ALA A 294 10.27 0.84 18.88
C ALA A 294 10.60 -0.34 19.82
N LEU A 295 11.83 -0.83 19.78
CA LEU A 295 12.28 -1.95 20.63
C LEU A 295 12.32 -1.59 22.11
N ARG A 296 12.63 -0.32 22.47
CA ARG A 296 12.59 0.16 23.87
C ARG A 296 11.19 0.06 24.49
N ALA A 297 10.13 0.06 23.68
CA ALA A 297 8.76 -0.12 24.17
C ALA A 297 8.49 -1.54 24.72
N ARG A 298 9.36 -2.52 24.45
CA ARG A 298 9.23 -3.92 24.89
C ARG A 298 7.89 -4.58 24.53
N ARG A 299 7.30 -4.15 23.44
CA ARG A 299 6.09 -4.72 22.83
C ARG A 299 6.44 -5.15 21.40
N PRO A 300 7.16 -6.28 21.24
CA PRO A 300 7.62 -6.73 19.94
C PRO A 300 6.44 -7.14 19.05
N GLY A 301 6.57 -6.88 17.76
CA GLY A 301 5.61 -7.24 16.75
C GLY A 301 6.28 -7.52 15.39
N PRO A 302 5.51 -7.98 14.39
CA PRO A 302 6.06 -8.42 13.13
C PRO A 302 6.83 -7.34 12.38
N TYR A 303 6.35 -6.09 12.33
CA TYR A 303 7.06 -5.02 11.61
C TYR A 303 8.37 -4.63 12.25
N GLN A 304 8.46 -4.66 13.59
CA GLN A 304 9.72 -4.46 14.29
C GLN A 304 10.74 -5.56 13.96
N LEU A 305 10.29 -6.83 13.89
CA LEU A 305 11.15 -7.96 13.51
C LEU A 305 11.62 -7.86 12.06
N HIS A 306 10.72 -7.52 11.13
CA HIS A 306 11.11 -7.24 9.75
C HIS A 306 12.10 -6.08 9.63
N ALA A 307 11.90 -5.00 10.39
CA ALA A 307 12.83 -3.87 10.44
C ALA A 307 14.20 -4.28 10.97
N ALA A 308 14.24 -5.10 12.03
CA ALA A 308 15.50 -5.62 12.58
C ALA A 308 16.27 -6.49 11.58
N ILE A 309 15.57 -7.32 10.79
CA ILE A 309 16.16 -8.08 9.69
C ILE A 309 16.72 -7.13 8.62
N ALA A 310 15.98 -6.10 8.23
CA ALA A 310 16.43 -5.10 7.28
C ALA A 310 17.65 -4.33 7.81
N ALA A 311 17.70 -4.01 9.11
CA ALA A 311 18.83 -3.35 9.76
C ALA A 311 20.10 -4.22 9.71
N CYS A 312 20.00 -5.53 9.96
CA CYS A 312 21.14 -6.44 9.82
C CYS A 312 21.81 -6.36 8.44
N HIS A 313 21.03 -6.14 7.39
CA HIS A 313 21.56 -5.94 6.04
C HIS A 313 22.10 -4.52 5.82
N SER A 314 21.34 -3.50 6.25
CA SER A 314 21.62 -2.09 5.94
C SER A 314 22.76 -1.51 6.78
N CYS A 315 23.00 -2.02 8.00
CA CYS A 315 24.07 -1.57 8.88
C CYS A 315 25.39 -2.34 8.67
N ALA A 316 25.37 -3.49 8.00
CA ALA A 316 26.60 -4.21 7.65
C ALA A 316 27.43 -3.41 6.66
N ALA A 317 28.75 -3.28 6.89
CA ALA A 317 29.65 -2.52 6.00
C ALA A 317 29.86 -3.22 4.65
N THR A 318 29.89 -4.56 4.65
CA THR A 318 29.99 -5.39 3.45
C THR A 318 28.96 -6.53 3.49
N ALA A 319 28.76 -7.23 2.38
CA ALA A 319 27.83 -8.36 2.31
C ALA A 319 28.26 -9.52 3.23
N GLU A 320 29.57 -9.75 3.34
CA GLU A 320 30.18 -10.82 4.15
C GLU A 320 30.01 -10.54 5.66
N GLN A 321 29.89 -9.27 6.07
CA GLN A 321 29.69 -8.86 7.45
C GLN A 321 28.22 -8.88 7.88
N THR A 322 27.31 -9.31 7.03
CA THR A 322 25.90 -9.48 7.38
C THR A 322 25.76 -10.56 8.46
N ASP A 323 25.13 -10.22 9.60
CA ASP A 323 24.91 -11.16 10.69
C ASP A 323 23.76 -12.13 10.38
N TRP A 324 24.05 -13.14 9.60
CA TRP A 324 23.09 -14.17 9.20
C TRP A 324 22.55 -15.00 10.37
N ARG A 325 23.33 -15.15 11.47
CA ARG A 325 22.86 -15.85 12.66
C ARG A 325 21.77 -15.05 13.36
N GLN A 326 21.97 -13.73 13.48
CA GLN A 326 20.95 -12.85 14.02
C GLN A 326 19.70 -12.84 13.12
N ILE A 327 19.85 -12.77 11.81
CA ILE A 327 18.73 -12.82 10.85
C ILE A 327 17.96 -14.13 11.01
N ALA A 328 18.61 -15.27 11.09
CA ALA A 328 17.98 -16.58 11.30
C ALA A 328 17.18 -16.64 12.62
N ALA A 329 17.74 -16.07 13.70
CA ALA A 329 17.07 -15.98 14.99
C ALA A 329 15.84 -15.06 14.94
N LEU A 330 15.93 -13.91 14.27
CA LEU A 330 14.81 -12.98 14.06
C LEU A 330 13.68 -13.62 13.26
N TYR A 331 13.99 -14.33 12.17
CA TYR A 331 12.99 -15.12 11.45
C TYR A 331 12.35 -16.20 12.32
N GLY A 332 13.12 -16.85 13.22
CA GLY A 332 12.60 -17.80 14.18
C GLY A 332 11.59 -17.18 15.16
N GLN A 333 11.75 -15.90 15.51
CA GLN A 333 10.74 -15.15 16.27
C GLN A 333 9.55 -14.76 15.38
N LEU A 334 9.80 -14.30 14.15
CA LEU A 334 8.78 -13.84 13.22
C LEU A 334 7.76 -14.93 12.87
N VAL A 335 8.20 -16.17 12.71
CA VAL A 335 7.32 -17.34 12.49
C VAL A 335 6.26 -17.48 13.60
N ARG A 336 6.54 -17.05 14.84
CA ARG A 336 5.56 -17.11 15.93
C ARG A 336 4.42 -16.09 15.77
N TYR A 337 4.69 -14.96 15.13
CA TYR A 337 3.70 -13.92 14.84
C TYR A 337 2.97 -14.20 13.52
N GLU A 338 3.69 -14.64 12.51
CA GLU A 338 3.20 -14.86 11.15
C GLU A 338 3.67 -16.23 10.63
N PRO A 339 3.01 -17.33 11.02
CA PRO A 339 3.38 -18.69 10.61
C PRO A 339 3.00 -18.95 9.15
N THR A 340 3.65 -18.26 8.21
CA THR A 340 3.42 -18.43 6.78
C THR A 340 4.53 -19.24 6.12
N PRO A 341 4.23 -20.04 5.08
CA PRO A 341 5.25 -20.78 4.33
C PRO A 341 6.32 -19.88 3.73
N VAL A 342 5.97 -18.64 3.36
CA VAL A 342 6.91 -17.64 2.82
C VAL A 342 7.94 -17.24 3.87
N ILE A 343 7.53 -16.96 5.10
CA ILE A 343 8.44 -16.62 6.20
C ILE A 343 9.34 -17.79 6.55
N GLU A 344 8.82 -19.03 6.55
CA GLU A 344 9.64 -20.23 6.74
C GLU A 344 10.67 -20.40 5.61
N ALA A 345 10.31 -20.15 4.36
CA ALA A 345 11.26 -20.21 3.26
C ALA A 345 12.35 -19.13 3.37
N ASN A 346 12.00 -17.91 3.79
CA ASN A 346 12.99 -16.86 4.04
C ASN A 346 13.90 -17.22 5.24
N ARG A 347 13.34 -17.82 6.31
CA ARG A 347 14.12 -18.36 7.43
C ARG A 347 15.12 -19.43 6.96
N ALA A 348 14.68 -20.30 6.05
CA ALA A 348 15.56 -21.33 5.48
C ALA A 348 16.80 -20.74 4.78
N VAL A 349 16.61 -19.67 4.01
CA VAL A 349 17.72 -18.95 3.37
C VAL A 349 18.67 -18.37 4.43
N ALA A 350 18.15 -17.73 5.47
CA ALA A 350 18.98 -17.18 6.54
C ALA A 350 19.75 -18.28 7.30
N VAL A 351 19.11 -19.40 7.59
CA VAL A 351 19.78 -20.58 8.21
C VAL A 351 20.84 -21.16 7.28
N ALA A 352 20.57 -21.22 5.96
CA ALA A 352 21.55 -21.68 4.99
C ALA A 352 22.81 -20.81 4.94
N MET A 353 22.66 -19.51 5.15
CA MET A 353 23.77 -18.57 5.20
C MET A 353 24.52 -18.63 6.53
N ALA A 354 23.82 -18.90 7.65
CA ALA A 354 24.39 -18.99 8.97
C ALA A 354 25.09 -20.34 9.25
N ASP A 355 24.41 -21.45 8.90
CA ASP A 355 24.76 -22.81 9.36
C ASP A 355 25.08 -23.75 8.17
N GLY A 356 25.02 -23.23 6.95
CA GLY A 356 25.36 -23.96 5.72
C GLY A 356 24.15 -24.41 4.90
N PRO A 357 24.35 -24.61 3.58
CA PRO A 357 23.25 -24.81 2.63
C PRO A 357 22.40 -26.07 2.90
N ALA A 358 22.98 -27.12 3.49
CA ALA A 358 22.23 -28.33 3.82
C ALA A 358 21.18 -28.10 4.91
N ALA A 359 21.49 -27.27 5.93
CA ALA A 359 20.57 -26.93 7.00
C ALA A 359 19.35 -26.14 6.49
N GLY A 360 19.59 -25.15 5.61
CA GLY A 360 18.52 -24.40 4.98
C GLY A 360 17.68 -25.25 4.03
N LEU A 361 18.32 -26.13 3.24
CA LEU A 361 17.62 -27.01 2.31
C LEU A 361 16.64 -27.94 3.04
N ALA A 362 17.01 -28.48 4.20
CA ALA A 362 16.13 -29.30 5.02
C ALA A 362 14.83 -28.55 5.42
N ILE A 363 14.93 -27.24 5.71
CA ILE A 363 13.77 -26.40 6.05
C ILE A 363 12.91 -26.16 4.79
N LEU A 364 13.55 -25.86 3.64
CA LEU A 364 12.81 -25.65 2.39
C LEU A 364 12.09 -26.92 1.94
N ASP A 365 12.73 -28.08 2.05
CA ASP A 365 12.12 -29.35 1.68
C ASP A 365 10.93 -29.69 2.60
N ALA A 366 11.01 -29.39 3.91
CA ALA A 366 9.87 -29.51 4.82
C ALA A 366 8.74 -28.53 4.48
N ALA A 367 9.05 -27.31 4.07
CA ALA A 367 8.07 -26.30 3.69
C ALA A 367 7.42 -26.59 2.31
N ALA A 368 8.06 -27.37 1.44
CA ALA A 368 7.61 -27.68 0.07
C ALA A 368 6.20 -28.34 0.00
N VAL A 369 5.72 -28.90 1.10
CA VAL A 369 4.37 -29.49 1.19
C VAL A 369 3.24 -28.46 1.05
N HIS A 370 3.56 -27.17 1.22
CA HIS A 370 2.56 -26.11 1.12
C HIS A 370 2.31 -25.70 -0.33
N PRO A 371 1.07 -25.83 -0.85
CA PRO A 371 0.75 -25.54 -2.26
C PRO A 371 1.05 -24.10 -2.70
N GLN A 372 1.09 -23.16 -1.75
CA GLN A 372 1.41 -21.76 -2.02
C GLN A 372 2.84 -21.60 -2.54
N LEU A 373 3.81 -22.36 -2.00
CA LEU A 373 5.21 -22.29 -2.40
C LEU A 373 5.44 -22.85 -3.81
N ALA A 374 4.65 -23.80 -4.26
CA ALA A 374 4.75 -24.36 -5.60
C ALA A 374 4.49 -23.31 -6.71
N ARG A 375 3.77 -22.22 -6.37
CA ARG A 375 3.46 -21.11 -7.28
C ARG A 375 4.30 -19.85 -7.02
N TRP A 376 5.26 -19.93 -6.13
CA TRP A 376 6.10 -18.80 -5.76
C TRP A 376 7.51 -18.98 -6.34
N PRO A 377 7.89 -18.20 -7.38
CA PRO A 377 9.17 -18.38 -8.08
C PRO A 377 10.37 -18.35 -7.16
N GLN A 378 10.41 -17.42 -6.20
CA GLN A 378 11.54 -17.21 -5.30
C GLN A 378 11.81 -18.43 -4.42
N PHE A 379 10.78 -19.25 -4.11
CA PHE A 379 10.97 -20.54 -3.43
C PHE A 379 11.82 -21.50 -4.30
N HIS A 380 11.49 -21.62 -5.58
CA HIS A 380 12.21 -22.50 -6.50
C HIS A 380 13.63 -22.00 -6.74
N ILE A 381 13.82 -20.66 -6.84
CA ILE A 381 15.13 -20.03 -7.01
C ILE A 381 16.01 -20.30 -5.77
N ALA A 382 15.48 -20.03 -4.56
CA ALA A 382 16.20 -20.28 -3.32
C ALA A 382 16.58 -21.76 -3.18
N ARG A 383 15.64 -22.65 -3.49
CA ARG A 383 15.91 -24.11 -3.45
C ARG A 383 16.97 -24.53 -4.47
N ALA A 384 16.91 -24.02 -5.70
CA ALA A 384 17.88 -24.27 -6.75
C ALA A 384 19.28 -23.84 -6.32
N GLU A 385 19.41 -22.62 -5.75
CA GLU A 385 20.71 -22.09 -5.29
C GLU A 385 21.29 -22.93 -4.14
N LEU A 386 20.47 -23.38 -3.19
CA LEU A 386 20.95 -24.25 -2.11
C LEU A 386 21.34 -25.65 -2.62
N LEU A 387 20.60 -26.20 -3.58
CA LEU A 387 20.95 -27.47 -4.23
C LEU A 387 22.27 -27.35 -5.00
N ARG A 388 22.47 -26.26 -5.73
CA ARG A 388 23.73 -25.96 -6.43
C ARG A 388 24.91 -25.90 -5.45
N ARG A 389 24.75 -25.19 -4.33
CA ARG A 389 25.79 -25.06 -3.28
C ARG A 389 26.10 -26.36 -2.55
N THR A 390 25.19 -27.34 -2.59
CA THR A 390 25.41 -28.70 -2.05
C THR A 390 25.94 -29.69 -3.11
N GLY A 391 26.23 -29.23 -4.35
CA GLY A 391 26.71 -30.08 -5.44
C GLY A 391 25.63 -30.91 -6.13
N ARG A 392 24.36 -30.74 -5.80
CA ARG A 392 23.20 -31.43 -6.40
C ARG A 392 22.75 -30.74 -7.69
N VAL A 393 23.64 -30.71 -8.68
CA VAL A 393 23.46 -29.93 -9.93
C VAL A 393 22.22 -30.35 -10.72
N ALA A 394 21.89 -31.64 -10.79
CA ALA A 394 20.69 -32.10 -11.51
C ALA A 394 19.40 -31.54 -10.87
N ASP A 395 19.30 -31.67 -9.55
CA ASP A 395 18.13 -31.18 -8.81
C ASP A 395 18.03 -29.64 -8.84
N ALA A 396 19.19 -28.96 -8.87
CA ALA A 396 19.24 -27.49 -9.01
C ALA A 396 18.67 -27.05 -10.36
N LEU A 397 19.06 -27.71 -11.47
CA LEU A 397 18.51 -27.43 -12.80
C LEU A 397 16.99 -27.64 -12.86
N ASP A 398 16.48 -28.71 -12.23
CA ASP A 398 15.04 -28.96 -12.20
C ASP A 398 14.30 -27.91 -11.39
N ALA A 399 14.86 -27.41 -10.30
CA ALA A 399 14.29 -26.33 -9.50
C ALA A 399 14.31 -24.98 -10.26
N TYR A 400 15.40 -24.61 -10.96
CA TYR A 400 15.43 -23.42 -11.81
C TYR A 400 14.40 -23.49 -12.95
N ARG A 401 14.28 -24.65 -13.62
CA ARG A 401 13.25 -24.87 -14.64
C ARG A 401 11.83 -24.77 -14.08
N ALA A 402 11.63 -25.15 -12.81
CA ALA A 402 10.35 -24.97 -12.15
C ALA A 402 10.03 -23.48 -11.94
N ALA A 403 11.02 -22.66 -11.60
CA ALA A 403 10.85 -21.20 -11.51
C ALA A 403 10.51 -20.58 -12.87
N LEU A 404 11.21 -20.94 -13.95
CA LEU A 404 10.97 -20.44 -15.31
C LEU A 404 9.58 -20.78 -15.88
N ARG A 405 8.87 -21.75 -15.31
CA ARG A 405 7.48 -22.04 -15.70
C ARG A 405 6.45 -21.14 -15.03
N LEU A 406 6.87 -20.28 -14.11
CA LEU A 406 6.02 -19.33 -13.39
C LEU A 406 6.20 -17.93 -13.96
N ASP A 407 5.25 -17.04 -13.66
CA ASP A 407 5.36 -15.63 -14.05
C ASP A 407 6.50 -14.96 -13.28
N LEU A 408 7.50 -14.50 -14.01
CA LEU A 408 8.69 -13.82 -13.53
C LEU A 408 8.85 -12.48 -14.23
N PRO A 409 9.36 -11.44 -13.54
CA PRO A 409 9.85 -10.24 -14.20
C PRO A 409 10.96 -10.59 -15.19
N ALA A 410 11.05 -9.86 -16.32
CA ALA A 410 11.99 -10.16 -17.40
C ALA A 410 13.45 -10.26 -16.93
N ALA A 411 13.87 -9.38 -16.02
CA ALA A 411 15.23 -9.38 -15.46
C ALA A 411 15.50 -10.62 -14.60
N GLU A 412 14.51 -11.10 -13.81
CA GLU A 412 14.67 -12.34 -13.04
C GLU A 412 14.67 -13.57 -13.96
N HIS A 413 13.87 -13.54 -15.01
CA HIS A 413 13.82 -14.61 -16.01
C HIS A 413 15.19 -14.77 -16.70
N ALA A 414 15.76 -13.66 -17.23
CA ALA A 414 17.08 -13.66 -17.86
C ALA A 414 18.16 -14.17 -16.91
N PHE A 415 18.18 -13.69 -15.67
CA PHE A 415 19.14 -14.16 -14.66
C PHE A 415 19.08 -15.68 -14.43
N ILE A 416 17.87 -16.26 -14.41
CA ILE A 416 17.73 -17.71 -14.20
C ILE A 416 18.15 -18.49 -15.45
N GLU A 417 17.86 -17.97 -16.64
CA GLU A 417 18.31 -18.59 -17.90
C GLU A 417 19.84 -18.67 -17.96
N ASP A 418 20.53 -17.58 -17.65
CA ASP A 418 22.00 -17.55 -17.57
C ASP A 418 22.53 -18.60 -16.58
N ARG A 419 21.90 -18.75 -15.42
CA ARG A 419 22.28 -19.77 -14.44
C ARG A 419 22.06 -21.19 -14.92
N VAL A 420 21.00 -21.45 -15.68
CA VAL A 420 20.72 -22.76 -16.27
C VAL A 420 21.77 -23.08 -17.37
N GLU A 421 22.14 -22.09 -18.18
CA GLU A 421 23.17 -22.23 -19.21
C GLU A 421 24.55 -22.53 -18.59
N ASP A 422 24.98 -21.76 -17.59
CA ASP A 422 26.22 -21.93 -16.85
C ASP A 422 26.35 -23.35 -16.26
N LEU A 423 25.27 -23.83 -15.62
CA LEU A 423 25.26 -25.16 -15.01
C LEU A 423 25.21 -26.31 -16.04
N THR A 424 24.65 -26.03 -17.21
CA THR A 424 24.60 -27.01 -18.29
C THR A 424 25.93 -27.11 -19.01
N ALA A 425 26.64 -25.99 -19.21
CA ALA A 425 27.98 -25.94 -19.84
C ALA A 425 29.07 -26.53 -18.92
N SER A 426 28.88 -26.54 -17.62
CA SER A 426 29.85 -27.05 -16.62
C SER A 426 29.73 -28.56 -16.37
N ARG A 427 28.88 -29.28 -17.10
CA ARG A 427 28.73 -30.74 -17.08
C ARG A 427 29.60 -31.40 -18.15
#